data_3a2914a1f9d69b7d17aeaefc8ae94d0c
#
_entry.id   3a2914a1f9d69b7d17aeaefc8ae94d0c
#
_cell.length_a   1.000
_cell.length_b   1.000
_cell.length_c   1.000
_cell.angle_alpha   90.00
_cell.angle_beta   90.00
_cell.angle_gamma   90.00
#
_symmetry.space_group_name_H-M   'P 1'
#
loop_
_entity.id
_entity.type
_entity.pdbx_description
1 polymer ?
#
loop_
_entity_poly.entity_id
_entity_poly.type
_entity_poly.pdbx_seq_one_letter_code
_entity_poly.pdbx_strand_id
1 'polypeptide(L)'
;MQIKEMFAKKIDREIQGVIIVGQGEDSNVSQELEEYVVTRELQKHFADFYASYKKGIVGTTPKMGVWISGFFGSGKSHFLKILSYLLENRQVSSKKALDYFIDDKKIIDPMVLADMKLAAETPTDVILFNIDSKSESTGKQNKDAIVNVFLKVFNQMQGFCGSIPQVADLERRLSEEGRYDEFKAAFEEEYGEPWEVSRQDFDFIQDSVVDALVSMNFMSEAAARNWCEKAVEPYTISIEDFARRVKSYIDRKGNNHHVVFLVDEIGQYIGDDSKLMLNLQTVTEELGKECMGKAWVIVTSQQDIDSITKVKGNDFSKIQ
;
A
#
# COMPACT_ATOMS: atom_id res chain seq x y z
N MET A 1 29.26 -10.47 -37.49
CA MET A 1 28.49 -10.44 -36.22
C MET A 1 27.81 -9.08 -36.14
N GLN A 2 26.48 -9.06 -36.12
CA GLN A 2 25.73 -7.80 -35.98
C GLN A 2 25.71 -7.43 -34.48
N ILE A 3 25.72 -6.12 -34.17
CA ILE A 3 25.71 -5.62 -32.78
C ILE A 3 24.59 -6.24 -31.97
N LYS A 4 23.39 -6.46 -32.58
CA LYS A 4 22.25 -7.10 -31.92
C LYS A 4 22.51 -8.54 -31.43
N GLU A 5 23.48 -9.24 -32.04
CA GLU A 5 23.86 -10.62 -31.66
C GLU A 5 24.77 -10.67 -30.41
N MET A 6 25.25 -9.50 -29.95
CA MET A 6 26.04 -9.36 -28.73
C MET A 6 25.19 -9.27 -27.46
N PHE A 7 23.88 -9.10 -27.60
CA PHE A 7 22.98 -8.93 -26.48
C PHE A 7 22.15 -10.20 -26.27
N ALA A 8 21.94 -10.59 -25.03
CA ALA A 8 21.14 -11.74 -24.65
C ALA A 8 19.64 -11.57 -24.98
N LYS A 9 19.17 -10.31 -25.06
CA LYS A 9 17.78 -9.95 -25.37
C LYS A 9 17.74 -9.04 -26.60
N LYS A 10 16.59 -8.99 -27.30
CA LYS A 10 16.40 -8.14 -28.47
C LYS A 10 16.55 -6.68 -28.10
N ILE A 11 17.40 -5.92 -28.83
CA ILE A 11 17.68 -4.51 -28.57
C ILE A 11 16.68 -3.55 -29.25
N ASP A 12 15.87 -4.05 -30.16
CA ASP A 12 14.88 -3.31 -30.95
C ASP A 12 13.46 -3.36 -30.37
N ARG A 13 13.35 -3.83 -29.11
CA ARG A 13 12.09 -3.81 -28.35
C ARG A 13 11.76 -2.42 -27.82
N GLU A 14 10.48 -2.12 -27.64
CA GLU A 14 10.06 -0.93 -26.89
C GLU A 14 10.55 -0.98 -25.45
N ILE A 15 11.26 0.07 -25.03
CA ILE A 15 11.71 0.24 -23.64
C ILE A 15 10.84 1.34 -23.02
N GLN A 16 10.13 1.00 -21.97
CA GLN A 16 9.42 2.01 -21.18
C GLN A 16 10.44 2.80 -20.35
N GLY A 17 10.70 4.04 -20.77
CA GLY A 17 11.72 4.89 -20.17
C GLY A 17 11.37 5.46 -18.78
N VAL A 18 10.11 5.35 -18.35
CA VAL A 18 9.63 5.87 -17.06
C VAL A 18 8.83 4.80 -16.34
N ILE A 19 9.26 4.48 -15.12
CA ILE A 19 8.56 3.57 -14.24
C ILE A 19 7.57 4.38 -13.41
N ILE A 20 6.27 4.16 -13.65
CA ILE A 20 5.20 4.83 -12.91
C ILE A 20 4.66 3.88 -11.85
N VAL A 21 4.76 4.31 -10.60
CA VAL A 21 4.18 3.60 -9.45
C VAL A 21 2.64 3.65 -9.57
N GLY A 22 2.00 2.47 -9.48
CA GLY A 22 0.53 2.35 -9.57
C GLY A 22 -0.04 2.07 -10.97
N GLN A 23 0.79 2.01 -12.03
CA GLN A 23 0.38 1.51 -13.35
C GLN A 23 0.94 0.11 -13.58
N GLY A 24 0.08 -0.87 -13.82
CA GLY A 24 0.49 -2.25 -13.99
C GLY A 24 -0.40 -3.01 -14.97
N GLU A 25 -0.28 -2.73 -16.28
CA GLU A 25 -0.71 -3.69 -17.29
C GLU A 25 0.22 -4.91 -17.26
N ASP A 26 -0.36 -6.11 -17.37
CA ASP A 26 0.40 -7.37 -17.24
C ASP A 26 1.56 -7.53 -18.23
N SER A 27 1.44 -6.94 -19.42
CA SER A 27 2.52 -6.91 -20.42
C SER A 27 3.75 -6.15 -19.92
N ASN A 28 3.55 -5.04 -19.21
CA ASN A 28 4.61 -4.22 -18.67
C ASN A 28 5.28 -4.88 -17.47
N VAL A 29 4.48 -5.55 -16.62
CA VAL A 29 4.98 -6.26 -15.44
C VAL A 29 5.89 -7.43 -15.83
N SER A 30 5.51 -8.22 -16.83
CA SER A 30 6.35 -9.33 -17.31
C SER A 30 7.69 -8.82 -17.85
N GLN A 31 7.68 -7.77 -18.63
CA GLN A 31 8.89 -7.15 -19.15
C GLN A 31 9.79 -6.61 -18.04
N GLU A 32 9.23 -5.88 -17.07
CA GLU A 32 9.97 -5.37 -15.93
C GLU A 32 10.64 -6.49 -15.12
N LEU A 33 9.89 -7.58 -14.83
CA LEU A 33 10.43 -8.74 -14.12
C LEU A 33 11.54 -9.47 -14.89
N GLU A 34 11.37 -9.64 -16.22
CA GLU A 34 12.38 -10.27 -17.06
C GLU A 34 13.66 -9.43 -17.19
N GLU A 35 13.52 -8.12 -17.32
CA GLU A 35 14.63 -7.21 -17.57
C GLU A 35 15.35 -6.76 -16.32
N TYR A 36 14.74 -6.94 -15.14
CA TYR A 36 15.34 -6.51 -13.89
C TYR A 36 16.66 -7.23 -13.62
N VAL A 37 17.74 -6.46 -13.53
CA VAL A 37 19.09 -6.97 -13.25
C VAL A 37 19.41 -6.85 -11.78
N VAL A 38 19.65 -7.99 -11.12
CA VAL A 38 20.05 -8.01 -9.71
C VAL A 38 21.58 -7.95 -9.62
N THR A 39 22.10 -6.75 -9.31
CA THR A 39 23.53 -6.52 -9.10
C THR A 39 24.01 -7.15 -7.80
N ARG A 40 25.35 -7.20 -7.55
CA ARG A 40 25.91 -7.70 -6.29
C ARG A 40 25.43 -6.90 -5.08
N GLU A 41 25.19 -5.61 -5.24
CA GLU A 41 24.66 -4.74 -4.19
C GLU A 41 23.20 -5.06 -3.92
N LEU A 42 22.39 -5.19 -4.97
CA LEU A 42 20.99 -5.60 -4.84
C LEU A 42 20.83 -7.01 -4.22
N GLN A 43 21.77 -7.95 -4.46
CA GLN A 43 21.77 -9.25 -3.76
C GLN A 43 21.79 -9.06 -2.23
N LYS A 44 22.60 -8.11 -1.73
CA LYS A 44 22.67 -7.81 -0.28
C LYS A 44 21.38 -7.19 0.20
N HIS A 45 20.82 -6.21 -0.52
CA HIS A 45 19.56 -5.58 -0.15
C HIS A 45 18.39 -6.57 -0.11
N PHE A 46 18.31 -7.48 -1.07
CA PHE A 46 17.35 -8.58 -1.02
C PHE A 46 17.58 -9.48 0.20
N ALA A 47 18.84 -9.84 0.49
CA ALA A 47 19.17 -10.67 1.65
C ALA A 47 18.74 -10.00 2.97
N ASP A 48 19.10 -8.75 3.17
CA ASP A 48 18.78 -7.98 4.39
C ASP A 48 17.28 -7.82 4.56
N PHE A 49 16.58 -7.47 3.48
CA PHE A 49 15.13 -7.30 3.48
C PHE A 49 14.42 -8.61 3.82
N TYR A 50 14.67 -9.69 3.07
CA TYR A 50 13.94 -10.95 3.27
C TYR A 50 14.29 -11.63 4.60
N ALA A 51 15.52 -11.49 5.10
CA ALA A 51 15.88 -11.94 6.44
C ALA A 51 15.10 -11.19 7.54
N SER A 52 14.82 -9.91 7.33
CA SER A 52 13.99 -9.11 8.25
C SER A 52 12.51 -9.44 8.11
N TYR A 53 11.98 -9.51 6.88
CA TYR A 53 10.58 -9.81 6.60
C TYR A 53 10.16 -11.19 7.12
N LYS A 54 11.03 -12.20 6.95
CA LYS A 54 10.86 -13.56 7.49
C LYS A 54 10.57 -13.58 8.99
N LYS A 55 11.16 -12.67 9.78
CA LYS A 55 10.92 -12.62 11.23
C LYS A 55 9.43 -12.38 11.55
N GLY A 56 8.73 -11.61 10.71
CA GLY A 56 7.30 -11.37 10.85
C GLY A 56 6.44 -12.57 10.40
N ILE A 57 6.97 -13.44 9.52
CA ILE A 57 6.25 -14.63 9.05
C ILE A 57 6.37 -15.77 10.06
N VAL A 58 7.59 -16.04 10.56
CA VAL A 58 7.86 -17.18 11.44
C VAL A 58 7.66 -16.88 12.93
N GLY A 59 7.48 -15.61 13.27
CA GLY A 59 7.33 -15.16 14.65
C GLY A 59 6.70 -13.77 14.73
N THR A 60 7.07 -13.02 15.76
CA THR A 60 6.62 -11.65 15.97
C THR A 60 7.79 -10.69 15.97
N THR A 61 7.61 -9.52 15.38
CA THR A 61 8.59 -8.44 15.39
C THR A 61 7.91 -7.08 15.46
N PRO A 62 8.40 -6.15 16.31
CA PRO A 62 7.92 -4.77 16.30
C PRO A 62 8.62 -3.90 15.24
N LYS A 63 9.66 -4.44 14.56
CA LYS A 63 10.45 -3.71 13.56
C LYS A 63 9.91 -4.02 12.17
N MET A 64 9.09 -3.13 11.64
CA MET A 64 8.40 -3.30 10.37
C MET A 64 8.52 -2.09 9.45
N GLY A 65 9.41 -1.16 9.78
CA GLY A 65 9.77 -0.04 8.92
C GLY A 65 11.04 -0.35 8.13
N VAL A 66 11.03 -0.05 6.83
CA VAL A 66 12.22 -0.14 5.95
C VAL A 66 12.38 1.19 5.22
N TRP A 67 13.61 1.74 5.28
CA TRP A 67 13.98 2.97 4.62
C TRP A 67 14.95 2.69 3.49
N ILE A 68 14.53 2.95 2.24
CA ILE A 68 15.35 2.78 1.05
C ILE A 68 15.84 4.15 0.61
N SER A 69 17.14 4.41 0.83
CA SER A 69 17.77 5.66 0.40
C SER A 69 18.64 5.50 -0.85
N GLY A 70 18.85 6.59 -1.56
CA GLY A 70 19.75 6.63 -2.72
C GLY A 70 19.51 7.85 -3.59
N PHE A 71 20.49 8.21 -4.42
CA PHE A 71 20.42 9.37 -5.32
C PHE A 71 19.27 9.29 -6.32
N PHE A 72 18.94 10.44 -6.91
CA PHE A 72 17.99 10.48 -8.03
C PHE A 72 18.47 9.58 -9.17
N GLY A 73 17.56 8.79 -9.74
CA GLY A 73 17.90 7.85 -10.81
C GLY A 73 18.61 6.56 -10.36
N SER A 74 18.82 6.32 -9.06
CA SER A 74 19.47 5.09 -8.55
C SER A 74 18.61 3.83 -8.64
N GLY A 75 17.36 3.92 -9.11
CA GLY A 75 16.46 2.78 -9.26
C GLY A 75 15.59 2.44 -8.05
N LYS A 76 15.48 3.32 -7.04
CA LYS A 76 14.66 3.08 -5.83
C LYS A 76 13.21 2.74 -6.12
N SER A 77 12.54 3.56 -6.92
CA SER A 77 11.13 3.33 -7.32
C SER A 77 10.97 2.02 -8.09
N HIS A 78 11.95 1.66 -8.92
CA HIS A 78 11.97 0.38 -9.62
C HIS A 78 12.15 -0.78 -8.67
N PHE A 79 13.10 -0.68 -7.72
CA PHE A 79 13.28 -1.69 -6.68
C PHE A 79 12.00 -1.88 -5.85
N LEU A 80 11.36 -0.77 -5.44
CA LEU A 80 10.12 -0.78 -4.69
C LEU A 80 8.99 -1.49 -5.48
N LYS A 81 8.90 -1.21 -6.78
CA LYS A 81 7.91 -1.82 -7.68
C LYS A 81 8.16 -3.32 -7.88
N ILE A 82 9.40 -3.71 -8.11
CA ILE A 82 9.79 -5.14 -8.19
C ILE A 82 9.48 -5.86 -6.88
N LEU A 83 9.78 -5.22 -5.74
CA LEU A 83 9.49 -5.79 -4.43
C LEU A 83 7.98 -5.99 -4.23
N SER A 84 7.14 -5.07 -4.72
CA SER A 84 5.69 -5.22 -4.66
C SER A 84 5.21 -6.47 -5.39
N TYR A 85 5.71 -6.72 -6.58
CA TYR A 85 5.36 -7.91 -7.38
C TYR A 85 5.79 -9.21 -6.70
N LEU A 86 6.97 -9.20 -6.09
CA LEU A 86 7.51 -10.39 -5.41
C LEU A 86 6.78 -10.71 -4.10
N LEU A 87 6.40 -9.69 -3.32
CA LEU A 87 5.67 -9.87 -2.06
C LEU A 87 4.22 -10.31 -2.29
N GLU A 88 3.56 -9.76 -3.29
CA GLU A 88 2.23 -10.19 -3.73
C GLU A 88 2.30 -11.54 -4.44
N ASN A 89 3.49 -11.93 -4.90
CA ASN A 89 3.74 -13.06 -5.80
C ASN A 89 2.76 -13.08 -6.97
N ARG A 90 2.59 -11.90 -7.57
CA ARG A 90 1.59 -11.63 -8.60
C ARG A 90 1.68 -12.62 -9.74
N GLN A 91 0.52 -13.14 -10.16
CA GLN A 91 0.40 -13.92 -11.38
C GLN A 91 0.48 -12.97 -12.58
N VAL A 92 1.47 -13.18 -13.45
CA VAL A 92 1.71 -12.38 -14.65
C VAL A 92 1.73 -13.34 -15.84
N SER A 93 0.70 -13.25 -16.68
CA SER A 93 0.51 -14.22 -17.78
C SER A 93 0.47 -15.67 -17.27
N SER A 94 1.46 -16.50 -17.63
CA SER A 94 1.53 -17.90 -17.23
C SER A 94 2.44 -18.18 -16.02
N LYS A 95 3.14 -17.17 -15.49
CA LYS A 95 4.14 -17.31 -14.42
C LYS A 95 3.82 -16.44 -13.22
N LYS A 96 4.29 -16.84 -12.05
CA LYS A 96 4.32 -15.97 -10.87
C LYS A 96 5.56 -15.07 -10.88
N ALA A 97 5.48 -13.92 -10.23
CA ALA A 97 6.58 -12.95 -10.19
C ALA A 97 7.91 -13.57 -9.71
N LEU A 98 7.87 -14.46 -8.72
CA LEU A 98 9.06 -15.12 -8.22
C LEU A 98 9.68 -16.09 -9.24
N ASP A 99 8.89 -16.70 -10.15
CA ASP A 99 9.40 -17.66 -11.14
C ASP A 99 10.38 -17.00 -12.12
N TYR A 100 10.20 -15.71 -12.44
CA TYR A 100 11.15 -14.94 -13.25
C TYR A 100 12.53 -14.81 -12.59
N PHE A 101 12.56 -14.75 -11.25
CA PHE A 101 13.82 -14.69 -10.49
C PHE A 101 14.50 -16.06 -10.37
N ILE A 102 13.70 -17.13 -10.29
CA ILE A 102 14.21 -18.52 -10.21
C ILE A 102 14.74 -18.96 -11.57
N ASP A 103 13.97 -18.82 -12.64
CA ASP A 103 14.31 -19.31 -13.97
C ASP A 103 15.61 -18.62 -14.49
N ASP A 104 15.71 -17.32 -14.31
CA ASP A 104 16.86 -16.52 -14.73
C ASP A 104 18.04 -16.55 -13.72
N LYS A 105 17.90 -17.29 -12.62
CA LYS A 105 18.90 -17.38 -11.53
C LYS A 105 19.37 -16.00 -11.05
N LYS A 106 18.41 -15.06 -10.90
CA LYS A 106 18.71 -13.68 -10.52
C LYS A 106 19.21 -13.57 -9.07
N ILE A 107 18.84 -14.51 -8.21
CA ILE A 107 19.33 -14.63 -6.83
C ILE A 107 20.30 -15.78 -6.74
N ILE A 108 21.53 -15.50 -6.27
CA ILE A 108 22.63 -16.45 -6.23
C ILE A 108 22.61 -17.24 -4.92
N ASP A 109 22.27 -16.60 -3.81
CA ASP A 109 22.26 -17.21 -2.48
C ASP A 109 21.01 -18.09 -2.27
N PRO A 110 21.17 -19.40 -2.05
CA PRO A 110 20.04 -20.30 -1.82
C PRO A 110 19.23 -19.98 -0.57
N MET A 111 19.83 -19.37 0.45
CA MET A 111 19.13 -18.99 1.68
C MET A 111 18.22 -17.81 1.42
N VAL A 112 18.70 -16.81 0.68
CA VAL A 112 17.87 -15.67 0.25
C VAL A 112 16.69 -16.14 -0.61
N LEU A 113 16.96 -17.07 -1.55
CA LEU A 113 15.90 -17.64 -2.37
C LEU A 113 14.88 -18.44 -1.55
N ALA A 114 15.29 -19.13 -0.50
CA ALA A 114 14.38 -19.83 0.40
C ALA A 114 13.49 -18.84 1.18
N ASP A 115 14.07 -17.74 1.66
CA ASP A 115 13.32 -16.70 2.36
C ASP A 115 12.35 -15.97 1.41
N MET A 116 12.74 -15.74 0.16
CA MET A 116 11.85 -15.21 -0.89
C MET A 116 10.67 -16.14 -1.18
N LYS A 117 10.91 -17.46 -1.26
CA LYS A 117 9.84 -18.45 -1.44
C LYS A 117 8.85 -18.44 -0.28
N LEU A 118 9.36 -18.40 0.95
CA LEU A 118 8.53 -18.30 2.15
C LEU A 118 7.65 -17.02 2.13
N ALA A 119 8.23 -15.89 1.74
CA ALA A 119 7.50 -14.65 1.60
C ALA A 119 6.43 -14.73 0.50
N ALA A 120 6.76 -15.32 -0.66
CA ALA A 120 5.85 -15.48 -1.80
C ALA A 120 4.69 -16.46 -1.54
N GLU A 121 4.85 -17.37 -0.57
CA GLU A 121 3.79 -18.29 -0.11
C GLU A 121 2.91 -17.66 0.99
N THR A 122 3.33 -16.52 1.54
CA THR A 122 2.58 -15.80 2.58
C THR A 122 1.56 -14.87 1.92
N PRO A 123 0.24 -15.06 2.14
CA PRO A 123 -0.78 -14.18 1.57
C PRO A 123 -0.53 -12.73 1.99
N THR A 124 -0.31 -11.86 1.03
CA THR A 124 0.09 -10.47 1.28
C THR A 124 -0.67 -9.53 0.36
N ASP A 125 -1.37 -8.57 0.94
CA ASP A 125 -1.92 -7.43 0.20
C ASP A 125 -0.87 -6.32 0.15
N VAL A 126 -0.54 -5.88 -1.05
CA VAL A 126 0.48 -4.86 -1.29
C VAL A 126 -0.17 -3.55 -1.74
N ILE A 127 0.12 -2.47 -1.03
CA ILE A 127 -0.39 -1.12 -1.32
C ILE A 127 0.78 -0.26 -1.75
N LEU A 128 1.00 -0.17 -3.07
CA LEU A 128 2.06 0.62 -3.68
C LEU A 128 1.52 1.98 -4.16
N PHE A 129 2.08 3.07 -3.65
CA PHE A 129 1.66 4.41 -4.02
C PHE A 129 2.78 5.45 -3.91
N ASN A 130 2.65 6.52 -4.70
CA ASN A 130 3.43 7.73 -4.53
C ASN A 130 2.67 8.67 -3.60
N ILE A 131 3.32 9.16 -2.54
CA ILE A 131 2.65 9.94 -1.50
C ILE A 131 2.19 11.31 -1.98
N ASP A 132 2.96 11.98 -2.83
CA ASP A 132 2.59 13.29 -3.37
C ASP A 132 1.33 13.22 -4.22
N SER A 133 1.15 12.13 -5.00
CA SER A 133 -0.02 11.93 -5.86
C SER A 133 -1.29 11.57 -5.07
N LYS A 134 -1.17 11.09 -3.86
CA LYS A 134 -2.30 10.67 -3.00
C LYS A 134 -2.64 11.69 -1.93
N SER A 135 -1.72 12.62 -1.62
CA SER A 135 -1.97 13.71 -0.69
C SER A 135 -2.79 14.82 -1.35
N GLU A 136 -3.69 15.41 -0.60
CA GLU A 136 -4.41 16.62 -1.05
C GLU A 136 -3.54 17.85 -0.83
N SER A 137 -3.64 18.83 -1.72
CA SER A 137 -2.80 20.04 -1.72
C SER A 137 -2.89 20.86 -0.41
N THR A 138 -3.97 20.71 0.35
CA THR A 138 -4.18 21.32 1.67
C THR A 138 -3.65 20.48 2.84
N GLY A 139 -3.26 19.23 2.59
CA GLY A 139 -2.95 18.27 3.65
C GLY A 139 -1.58 18.42 4.31
N LYS A 140 -0.58 19.02 3.65
CA LYS A 140 0.80 19.12 4.22
C LYS A 140 0.89 19.92 5.53
N GLN A 141 -0.07 20.79 5.82
CA GLN A 141 -0.10 21.53 7.07
C GLN A 141 -0.75 20.79 8.24
N ASN A 142 -1.38 19.64 7.97
CA ASN A 142 -2.02 18.83 9.00
C ASN A 142 -1.00 17.86 9.61
N LYS A 143 -0.90 17.84 10.95
CA LYS A 143 -0.06 16.90 11.70
C LYS A 143 -0.38 15.43 11.40
N ASP A 144 -1.61 15.13 10.95
CA ASP A 144 -2.14 13.79 10.67
C ASP A 144 -2.14 13.47 9.17
N ALA A 145 -1.42 14.26 8.35
CA ALA A 145 -1.43 14.14 6.89
C ALA A 145 -1.03 12.74 6.42
N ILE A 146 -0.02 12.13 7.02
CA ILE A 146 0.48 10.80 6.63
C ILE A 146 -0.56 9.72 6.97
N VAL A 147 -1.09 9.69 8.19
CA VAL A 147 -2.11 8.68 8.55
C VAL A 147 -3.37 8.80 7.70
N ASN A 148 -3.76 10.01 7.30
CA ASN A 148 -4.90 10.22 6.41
C ASN A 148 -4.65 9.66 5.01
N VAL A 149 -3.44 9.81 4.46
CA VAL A 149 -3.08 9.20 3.18
C VAL A 149 -3.06 7.67 3.30
N PHE A 150 -2.48 7.13 4.37
CA PHE A 150 -2.48 5.68 4.61
C PHE A 150 -3.90 5.13 4.73
N LEU A 151 -4.80 5.81 5.45
CA LEU A 151 -6.21 5.44 5.54
C LEU A 151 -6.88 5.45 4.17
N LYS A 152 -6.67 6.52 3.38
CA LYS A 152 -7.21 6.66 2.02
C LYS A 152 -6.82 5.47 1.13
N VAL A 153 -5.53 5.16 1.04
CA VAL A 153 -5.05 4.06 0.18
C VAL A 153 -5.45 2.69 0.72
N PHE A 154 -5.54 2.54 2.04
CA PHE A 154 -6.02 1.31 2.67
C PHE A 154 -7.51 1.07 2.41
N ASN A 155 -8.34 2.12 2.44
CA ASN A 155 -9.74 2.03 2.04
C ASN A 155 -9.86 1.67 0.54
N GLN A 156 -9.10 2.34 -0.33
CA GLN A 156 -9.09 2.07 -1.78
C GLN A 156 -8.69 0.62 -2.11
N MET A 157 -7.69 0.07 -1.42
CA MET A 157 -7.28 -1.33 -1.59
C MET A 157 -8.41 -2.31 -1.27
N GLN A 158 -9.26 -2.00 -0.29
CA GLN A 158 -10.42 -2.81 0.06
C GLN A 158 -11.64 -2.58 -0.87
N GLY A 159 -11.54 -1.69 -1.87
CA GLY A 159 -12.64 -1.31 -2.74
C GLY A 159 -13.56 -0.24 -2.16
N PHE A 160 -13.22 0.34 -1.01
CA PHE A 160 -14.01 1.38 -0.34
C PHE A 160 -13.66 2.79 -0.82
N CYS A 161 -14.51 3.75 -0.49
CA CYS A 161 -14.31 5.16 -0.82
C CYS A 161 -12.99 5.67 -0.21
N GLY A 162 -12.10 6.23 -1.04
CA GLY A 162 -10.85 6.81 -0.54
C GLY A 162 -10.95 8.28 -0.17
N SER A 163 -11.87 9.02 -0.79
CA SER A 163 -11.99 10.47 -0.63
C SER A 163 -12.82 10.89 0.59
N ILE A 164 -13.80 10.09 0.98
CA ILE A 164 -14.72 10.38 2.09
C ILE A 164 -14.63 9.23 3.11
N PRO A 165 -13.82 9.39 4.17
CA PRO A 165 -13.59 8.32 5.15
C PRO A 165 -14.86 7.83 5.86
N GLN A 166 -15.84 8.71 6.08
CA GLN A 166 -17.13 8.34 6.69
C GLN A 166 -17.91 7.39 5.78
N VAL A 167 -17.89 7.65 4.47
CA VAL A 167 -18.49 6.76 3.47
C VAL A 167 -17.80 5.40 3.48
N ALA A 168 -16.45 5.38 3.52
CA ALA A 168 -15.69 4.15 3.65
C ALA A 168 -16.01 3.36 4.94
N ASP A 169 -16.36 4.06 6.04
CA ASP A 169 -16.77 3.41 7.29
C ASP A 169 -18.14 2.75 7.17
N LEU A 170 -19.09 3.36 6.44
CA LEU A 170 -20.37 2.73 6.11
C LEU A 170 -20.16 1.50 5.23
N GLU A 171 -19.40 1.63 4.15
CA GLU A 171 -19.08 0.53 3.23
C GLU A 171 -18.45 -0.65 3.95
N ARG A 172 -17.50 -0.37 4.84
CA ARG A 172 -16.86 -1.40 5.68
C ARG A 172 -17.88 -2.10 6.57
N ARG A 173 -18.73 -1.34 7.25
CA ARG A 173 -19.78 -1.91 8.11
C ARG A 173 -20.74 -2.79 7.32
N LEU A 174 -21.21 -2.32 6.17
CA LEU A 174 -22.07 -3.09 5.27
C LEU A 174 -21.36 -4.37 4.79
N SER A 175 -20.07 -4.27 4.45
CA SER A 175 -19.25 -5.42 4.04
C SER A 175 -19.08 -6.43 5.18
N GLU A 176 -18.82 -5.98 6.40
CA GLU A 176 -18.67 -6.84 7.59
C GLU A 176 -19.98 -7.58 7.95
N GLU A 177 -21.12 -6.95 7.67
CA GLU A 177 -22.46 -7.56 7.85
C GLU A 177 -22.90 -8.39 6.62
N GLY A 178 -22.07 -8.46 5.54
CA GLY A 178 -22.37 -9.18 4.30
C GLY A 178 -23.49 -8.56 3.47
N ARG A 179 -23.77 -7.26 3.65
CA ARG A 179 -24.87 -6.52 3.06
C ARG A 179 -24.44 -5.44 2.06
N TYR A 180 -23.15 -5.37 1.75
CA TYR A 180 -22.63 -4.29 0.88
C TYR A 180 -23.14 -4.42 -0.57
N ASP A 181 -23.24 -5.64 -1.11
CA ASP A 181 -23.79 -5.83 -2.46
C ASP A 181 -25.30 -5.56 -2.51
N GLU A 182 -26.05 -5.86 -1.45
CA GLU A 182 -27.46 -5.47 -1.30
C GLU A 182 -27.63 -3.95 -1.31
N PHE A 183 -26.76 -3.23 -0.58
CA PHE A 183 -26.75 -1.76 -0.59
C PHE A 183 -26.46 -1.19 -1.96
N LYS A 184 -25.45 -1.72 -2.67
CA LYS A 184 -25.12 -1.24 -4.02
C LYS A 184 -26.28 -1.41 -4.98
N ALA A 185 -26.95 -2.55 -4.94
CA ALA A 185 -28.12 -2.81 -5.78
C ALA A 185 -29.29 -1.88 -5.43
N ALA A 186 -29.60 -1.69 -4.13
CA ALA A 186 -30.65 -0.78 -3.69
C ALA A 186 -30.37 0.68 -4.08
N PHE A 187 -29.10 1.12 -3.97
CA PHE A 187 -28.70 2.46 -4.39
C PHE A 187 -28.81 2.64 -5.90
N GLU A 188 -28.36 1.67 -6.70
CA GLU A 188 -28.44 1.74 -8.17
C GLU A 188 -29.90 1.74 -8.65
N GLU A 189 -30.78 0.99 -7.99
CA GLU A 189 -32.23 1.01 -8.28
C GLU A 189 -32.85 2.39 -8.01
N GLU A 190 -32.45 3.05 -6.91
CA GLU A 190 -32.97 4.35 -6.49
C GLU A 190 -32.38 5.51 -7.28
N TYR A 191 -31.05 5.51 -7.48
CA TYR A 191 -30.31 6.62 -8.08
C TYR A 191 -30.14 6.50 -9.60
N GLY A 192 -30.10 5.27 -10.13
CA GLY A 192 -29.95 4.99 -11.57
C GLY A 192 -28.50 4.84 -12.03
N GLU A 193 -27.49 5.01 -11.16
CA GLU A 193 -26.08 4.81 -11.46
C GLU A 193 -25.40 3.98 -10.36
N PRO A 194 -24.33 3.22 -10.70
CA PRO A 194 -23.60 2.40 -9.71
C PRO A 194 -23.02 3.23 -8.57
N TRP A 195 -23.08 2.70 -7.36
CA TRP A 195 -22.56 3.33 -6.15
C TRP A 195 -21.08 3.75 -6.27
N GLU A 196 -20.23 2.87 -6.81
CA GLU A 196 -18.80 3.10 -6.91
C GLU A 196 -18.43 4.30 -7.80
N VAL A 197 -19.29 4.65 -8.74
CA VAL A 197 -19.14 5.84 -9.60
C VAL A 197 -19.62 7.10 -8.88
N SER A 198 -20.76 7.00 -8.21
CA SER A 198 -21.50 8.16 -7.66
C SER A 198 -21.04 8.58 -6.27
N ARG A 199 -20.44 7.66 -5.49
CA ARG A 199 -20.11 7.89 -4.06
C ARG A 199 -19.16 9.06 -3.79
N GLN A 200 -18.43 9.56 -4.80
CA GLN A 200 -17.56 10.73 -4.62
C GLN A 200 -18.36 12.03 -4.56
N ASP A 201 -19.54 12.04 -5.13
CA ASP A 201 -20.49 13.16 -5.14
C ASP A 201 -21.49 13.05 -3.98
N PHE A 202 -21.05 12.43 -2.85
CA PHE A 202 -21.88 12.09 -1.69
C PHE A 202 -22.77 13.25 -1.22
N ASP A 203 -22.25 14.48 -1.25
CA ASP A 203 -22.99 15.68 -0.84
C ASP A 203 -24.29 15.91 -1.63
N PHE A 204 -24.37 15.41 -2.86
CA PHE A 204 -25.51 15.59 -3.77
C PHE A 204 -26.46 14.38 -3.80
N ILE A 205 -26.03 13.24 -3.29
CA ILE A 205 -26.76 11.96 -3.40
C ILE A 205 -27.26 11.42 -2.06
N GLN A 206 -27.23 12.24 -1.00
CA GLN A 206 -27.56 11.80 0.37
C GLN A 206 -28.99 11.25 0.48
N ASP A 207 -29.97 11.83 -0.20
CA ASP A 207 -31.35 11.32 -0.16
C ASP A 207 -31.42 9.90 -0.74
N SER A 208 -30.78 9.62 -1.87
CA SER A 208 -30.76 8.27 -2.45
C SER A 208 -30.01 7.26 -1.57
N VAL A 209 -28.98 7.72 -0.83
CA VAL A 209 -28.29 6.87 0.17
C VAL A 209 -29.23 6.55 1.34
N VAL A 210 -30.00 7.53 1.82
CA VAL A 210 -31.01 7.33 2.86
C VAL A 210 -32.05 6.31 2.39
N ASP A 211 -32.61 6.50 1.21
CA ASP A 211 -33.67 5.64 0.67
C ASP A 211 -33.14 4.19 0.48
N ALA A 212 -31.92 4.02 -0.02
CA ALA A 212 -31.28 2.69 -0.13
C ALA A 212 -31.11 2.02 1.24
N LEU A 213 -30.61 2.73 2.26
CA LEU A 213 -30.41 2.18 3.61
C LEU A 213 -31.73 1.82 4.31
N VAL A 214 -32.80 2.57 4.03
CA VAL A 214 -34.14 2.34 4.57
C VAL A 214 -34.81 1.19 3.85
N SER A 215 -34.76 1.13 2.52
CA SER A 215 -35.41 0.06 1.72
C SER A 215 -34.87 -1.32 2.08
N MET A 216 -33.56 -1.42 2.34
CA MET A 216 -32.94 -2.67 2.79
C MET A 216 -33.10 -2.93 4.30
N ASN A 217 -33.84 -2.10 5.04
CA ASN A 217 -34.02 -2.20 6.50
C ASN A 217 -32.69 -2.22 7.29
N PHE A 218 -31.68 -1.53 6.83
CA PHE A 218 -30.39 -1.41 7.53
C PHE A 218 -30.42 -0.35 8.62
N MET A 219 -31.10 0.77 8.35
CA MET A 219 -31.32 1.88 9.29
C MET A 219 -32.75 2.37 9.19
N SER A 220 -33.25 2.99 10.28
CA SER A 220 -34.46 3.80 10.19
C SER A 220 -34.16 5.09 9.41
N GLU A 221 -35.15 5.72 8.78
CA GLU A 221 -34.98 6.97 8.04
C GLU A 221 -34.31 8.05 8.89
N ALA A 222 -34.76 8.27 10.12
CA ALA A 222 -34.15 9.23 11.03
C ALA A 222 -32.67 8.95 11.31
N ALA A 223 -32.28 7.68 11.44
CA ALA A 223 -30.91 7.29 11.68
C ALA A 223 -30.04 7.48 10.43
N ALA A 224 -30.57 7.14 9.24
CA ALA A 224 -29.87 7.31 7.97
C ALA A 224 -29.63 8.77 7.65
N ARG A 225 -30.65 9.65 7.82
CA ARG A 225 -30.51 11.12 7.65
C ARG A 225 -29.46 11.69 8.61
N ASN A 226 -29.52 11.38 9.88
CA ASN A 226 -28.56 11.84 10.88
C ASN A 226 -27.12 11.36 10.53
N TRP A 227 -26.97 10.14 10.01
CA TRP A 227 -25.68 9.64 9.57
C TRP A 227 -25.16 10.44 8.35
N CYS A 228 -26.00 10.70 7.33
CA CYS A 228 -25.63 11.49 6.16
C CYS A 228 -25.19 12.89 6.54
N GLU A 229 -25.92 13.58 7.43
CA GLU A 229 -25.57 14.90 7.94
C GLU A 229 -24.19 14.91 8.61
N LYS A 230 -23.86 13.88 9.38
CA LYS A 230 -22.55 13.76 10.04
C LYS A 230 -21.44 13.32 9.11
N ALA A 231 -21.76 12.66 8.01
CA ALA A 231 -20.77 12.16 7.07
C ALA A 231 -20.04 13.26 6.29
N VAL A 232 -20.54 14.49 6.30
CA VAL A 232 -19.90 15.67 5.69
C VAL A 232 -19.06 16.47 6.69
N GLU A 233 -19.09 16.13 7.99
CA GLU A 233 -18.27 16.77 8.99
C GLU A 233 -16.78 16.37 8.84
N PRO A 234 -15.83 17.21 9.35
CA PRO A 234 -14.42 16.86 9.32
C PRO A 234 -14.14 15.53 10.01
N TYR A 235 -13.45 14.64 9.29
CA TYR A 235 -13.07 13.32 9.81
C TYR A 235 -11.69 13.36 10.45
N THR A 236 -11.57 12.72 11.59
CA THR A 236 -10.28 12.52 12.26
C THR A 236 -10.17 11.07 12.71
N ILE A 237 -9.00 10.47 12.52
CA ILE A 237 -8.68 9.15 13.03
C ILE A 237 -7.38 9.24 13.82
N SER A 238 -7.32 8.58 14.97
CA SER A 238 -6.06 8.41 15.67
C SER A 238 -5.18 7.38 14.95
N ILE A 239 -3.87 7.48 15.12
CA ILE A 239 -2.93 6.50 14.52
C ILE A 239 -3.17 5.11 15.10
N GLU A 240 -3.51 5.03 16.39
CA GLU A 240 -3.86 3.79 17.08
C GLU A 240 -5.12 3.16 16.50
N ASP A 241 -6.16 3.97 16.19
CA ASP A 241 -7.38 3.47 15.56
C ASP A 241 -7.12 2.96 14.14
N PHE A 242 -6.28 3.65 13.38
CA PHE A 242 -5.83 3.19 12.08
C PHE A 242 -5.11 1.84 12.19
N ALA A 243 -4.15 1.71 13.11
CA ALA A 243 -3.42 0.46 13.31
C ALA A 243 -4.36 -0.70 13.71
N ARG A 244 -5.35 -0.44 14.58
CA ARG A 244 -6.38 -1.42 14.94
C ARG A 244 -7.25 -1.83 13.75
N ARG A 245 -7.57 -0.91 12.83
CA ARG A 245 -8.30 -1.23 11.58
C ARG A 245 -7.50 -2.17 10.68
N VAL A 246 -6.21 -1.88 10.49
CA VAL A 246 -5.31 -2.76 9.72
C VAL A 246 -5.23 -4.14 10.38
N LYS A 247 -5.08 -4.19 11.71
CA LYS A 247 -5.06 -5.44 12.48
C LYS A 247 -6.36 -6.23 12.29
N SER A 248 -7.52 -5.57 12.45
CA SER A 248 -8.83 -6.20 12.26
C SER A 248 -9.01 -6.77 10.86
N TYR A 249 -8.53 -6.04 9.84
CA TYR A 249 -8.54 -6.52 8.46
C TYR A 249 -7.68 -7.79 8.29
N ILE A 250 -6.45 -7.78 8.79
CA ILE A 250 -5.54 -8.92 8.75
C ILE A 250 -6.17 -10.14 9.42
N ASP A 251 -6.75 -9.97 10.61
CA ASP A 251 -7.36 -11.06 11.37
C ASP A 251 -8.56 -11.69 10.63
N ARG A 252 -9.34 -10.89 9.90
CA ARG A 252 -10.45 -11.40 9.06
C ARG A 252 -9.97 -12.18 7.84
N LYS A 253 -8.85 -11.77 7.24
CA LYS A 253 -8.26 -12.46 6.08
C LYS A 253 -7.62 -13.80 6.47
N GLY A 254 -7.17 -13.93 7.71
CA GLY A 254 -6.59 -15.17 8.23
C GLY A 254 -5.29 -14.95 9.00
N ASN A 255 -4.93 -15.94 9.83
CA ASN A 255 -3.81 -15.83 10.76
C ASN A 255 -2.43 -15.60 10.12
N ASN A 256 -2.28 -15.85 8.82
CA ASN A 256 -0.99 -15.70 8.11
C ASN A 256 -1.04 -14.60 7.04
N HIS A 257 -2.06 -13.75 7.06
CA HIS A 257 -2.20 -12.67 6.09
C HIS A 257 -1.35 -11.46 6.48
N HIS A 258 -0.72 -10.84 5.49
CA HIS A 258 0.13 -9.66 5.66
C HIS A 258 -0.41 -8.47 4.86
N VAL A 259 -0.08 -7.26 5.31
CA VAL A 259 -0.32 -6.00 4.58
C VAL A 259 1.01 -5.24 4.47
N VAL A 260 1.36 -4.80 3.27
CA VAL A 260 2.60 -4.05 3.04
C VAL A 260 2.30 -2.74 2.35
N PHE A 261 2.62 -1.63 3.01
CA PHE A 261 2.57 -0.30 2.45
C PHE A 261 3.93 0.03 1.83
N LEU A 262 3.96 0.24 0.53
CA LEU A 262 5.13 0.65 -0.25
C LEU A 262 4.94 2.10 -0.69
N VAL A 263 5.72 3.00 -0.10
CA VAL A 263 5.52 4.45 -0.25
C VAL A 263 6.69 5.06 -1.01
N ASP A 264 6.44 5.50 -2.22
CA ASP A 264 7.46 6.17 -3.02
C ASP A 264 7.55 7.67 -2.68
N GLU A 265 8.76 8.20 -2.72
CA GLU A 265 9.10 9.62 -2.57
C GLU A 265 8.75 10.25 -1.21
N ILE A 266 8.63 9.45 -0.13
CA ILE A 266 8.26 9.94 1.20
C ILE A 266 9.24 11.02 1.72
N GLY A 267 10.54 10.88 1.42
CA GLY A 267 11.55 11.84 1.87
C GLY A 267 11.37 13.24 1.28
N GLN A 268 10.93 13.34 0.03
CA GLN A 268 10.62 14.63 -0.61
C GLN A 268 9.34 15.25 -0.03
N TYR A 269 8.34 14.40 0.22
CA TYR A 269 7.07 14.82 0.83
C TYR A 269 7.28 15.40 2.23
N ILE A 270 8.06 14.72 3.07
CA ILE A 270 8.37 15.15 4.43
C ILE A 270 9.30 16.38 4.42
N GLY A 271 10.35 16.38 3.57
CA GLY A 271 11.37 17.40 3.57
C GLY A 271 11.94 17.62 4.99
N ASP A 272 11.98 18.88 5.43
CA ASP A 272 12.46 19.27 6.77
C ASP A 272 11.35 19.30 7.83
N ASP A 273 10.13 18.86 7.52
CA ASP A 273 9.01 18.89 8.47
C ASP A 273 9.10 17.74 9.48
N SER A 274 9.60 18.09 10.67
CA SER A 274 9.73 17.14 11.77
C SER A 274 8.39 16.58 12.29
N LYS A 275 7.26 17.25 12.04
CA LYS A 275 5.93 16.74 12.45
C LYS A 275 5.48 15.62 11.52
N LEU A 276 5.69 15.78 10.22
CA LEU A 276 5.41 14.72 9.25
C LEU A 276 6.31 13.50 9.49
N MET A 277 7.61 13.73 9.80
CA MET A 277 8.50 12.62 10.13
C MET A 277 8.05 11.89 11.40
N LEU A 278 7.65 12.62 12.44
CA LEU A 278 7.12 12.01 13.65
C LEU A 278 5.81 11.26 13.37
N ASN A 279 4.95 11.78 12.50
CA ASN A 279 3.70 11.10 12.12
C ASN A 279 3.99 9.77 11.42
N LEU A 280 4.93 9.74 10.45
CA LEU A 280 5.37 8.50 9.79
C LEU A 280 5.93 7.48 10.79
N GLN A 281 6.80 7.95 11.70
CA GLN A 281 7.38 7.11 12.74
C GLN A 281 6.28 6.51 13.62
N THR A 282 5.35 7.33 14.11
CA THR A 282 4.27 6.87 14.98
C THR A 282 3.35 5.87 14.26
N VAL A 283 3.01 6.12 12.98
CA VAL A 283 2.25 5.16 12.16
C VAL A 283 2.97 3.81 12.08
N THR A 284 4.28 3.83 11.80
CA THR A 284 5.07 2.60 11.72
C THR A 284 5.16 1.87 13.05
N GLU A 285 5.33 2.62 14.15
CA GLU A 285 5.41 2.05 15.51
C GLU A 285 4.08 1.43 15.97
N GLU A 286 2.95 2.10 15.74
CA GLU A 286 1.64 1.57 16.15
C GLU A 286 1.22 0.37 15.28
N LEU A 287 1.52 0.39 13.98
CA LEU A 287 1.36 -0.82 13.14
C LEU A 287 2.24 -1.97 13.67
N GLY A 288 3.48 -1.66 14.09
CA GLY A 288 4.41 -2.63 14.69
C GLY A 288 3.87 -3.27 15.96
N LYS A 289 3.31 -2.46 16.81
CA LYS A 289 2.72 -2.87 18.09
C LYS A 289 1.45 -3.69 17.91
N GLU A 290 0.52 -3.23 17.08
CA GLU A 290 -0.78 -3.89 16.88
C GLU A 290 -0.68 -5.14 16.00
N CYS A 291 0.09 -5.09 14.90
CA CYS A 291 0.13 -6.16 13.89
C CYS A 291 1.28 -7.15 14.08
N MET A 292 2.27 -6.87 14.96
CA MET A 292 3.27 -7.83 15.44
C MET A 292 4.07 -8.55 14.33
N GLY A 293 4.42 -7.87 13.25
CA GLY A 293 5.18 -8.42 12.12
C GLY A 293 4.34 -8.62 10.84
N LYS A 294 3.03 -8.40 10.86
CA LYS A 294 2.14 -8.66 9.72
C LYS A 294 1.80 -7.41 8.90
N ALA A 295 2.11 -6.20 9.39
CA ALA A 295 1.93 -4.97 8.63
C ALA A 295 3.28 -4.26 8.48
N TRP A 296 3.71 -3.98 7.23
CA TRP A 296 5.01 -3.40 6.93
C TRP A 296 4.86 -2.04 6.25
N VAL A 297 5.80 -1.13 6.55
CA VAL A 297 5.90 0.19 5.91
C VAL A 297 7.29 0.31 5.29
N ILE A 298 7.36 0.33 3.97
CA ILE A 298 8.58 0.41 3.19
C ILE A 298 8.55 1.70 2.40
N VAL A 299 9.53 2.56 2.60
CA VAL A 299 9.52 3.91 2.03
C VAL A 299 10.80 4.19 1.23
N THR A 300 10.69 5.07 0.23
CA THR A 300 11.87 5.56 -0.50
C THR A 300 12.17 7.01 -0.18
N SER A 301 13.46 7.36 -0.20
CA SER A 301 13.95 8.72 0.00
C SER A 301 15.21 8.98 -0.83
N GLN A 302 15.45 10.24 -1.15
CA GLN A 302 16.74 10.67 -1.71
C GLN A 302 17.80 10.92 -0.62
N GLN A 303 17.37 11.11 0.63
CA GLN A 303 18.23 11.35 1.77
C GLN A 303 18.26 10.13 2.69
N ASP A 304 19.41 9.90 3.30
CA ASP A 304 19.52 8.88 4.34
C ASP A 304 18.73 9.29 5.58
N ILE A 305 18.17 8.29 6.28
CA ILE A 305 17.39 8.51 7.50
C ILE A 305 18.19 9.30 8.53
N ASP A 306 19.48 9.02 8.68
CA ASP A 306 20.37 9.72 9.61
C ASP A 306 20.52 11.22 9.31
N SER A 307 20.46 11.63 8.04
CA SER A 307 20.55 13.04 7.67
C SER A 307 19.31 13.82 8.04
N ILE A 308 18.15 13.19 8.00
CA ILE A 308 16.86 13.78 8.37
C ILE A 308 16.70 13.80 9.91
N THR A 309 17.26 12.82 10.61
CA THR A 309 17.06 12.61 12.06
C THR A 309 18.09 13.33 12.92
N LYS A 310 19.30 13.58 12.43
CA LYS A 310 20.40 14.25 13.16
C LYS A 310 20.04 15.64 13.70
N VAL A 311 18.98 16.25 13.19
CA VAL A 311 18.56 17.59 13.59
C VAL A 311 17.90 17.63 14.99
N LYS A 312 17.40 16.51 15.57
CA LYS A 312 16.60 16.56 16.82
C LYS A 312 16.64 15.36 17.78
N GLY A 313 17.69 14.55 17.82
CA GLY A 313 17.87 13.59 18.93
C GLY A 313 16.77 12.53 19.12
N ASN A 314 15.98 12.22 18.10
CA ASN A 314 14.95 11.19 18.16
C ASN A 314 15.55 9.82 17.84
N ASP A 315 15.13 8.80 18.58
CA ASP A 315 15.55 7.41 18.37
C ASP A 315 14.71 6.75 17.27
N PHE A 316 15.29 6.64 16.07
CA PHE A 316 14.67 5.95 14.91
C PHE A 316 15.08 4.47 14.80
N SER A 317 15.52 3.87 15.90
CA SER A 317 16.00 2.48 15.94
C SER A 317 14.99 1.42 15.47
N LYS A 318 13.73 1.80 15.26
CA LYS A 318 12.65 0.90 14.80
C LYS A 318 12.46 0.89 13.28
N ILE A 319 13.07 1.84 12.55
CA ILE A 319 13.14 1.86 11.08
C ILE A 319 14.55 1.39 10.69
N GLN A 320 14.65 0.34 9.93
CA GLN A 320 15.92 -0.23 9.42
C GLN A 320 16.13 0.12 7.96
#